data_099460f7abe2a0201ad08873e97b7471
#
_entry.id   099460f7abe2a0201ad08873e97b7471
#
_cell.length_a   1.000
_cell.length_b   1.000
_cell.length_c   1.000
_cell.angle_alpha   90.00
_cell.angle_beta   90.00
_cell.angle_gamma   90.00
#
_symmetry.space_group_name_H-M   'P 1'
#
loop_
_entity.id
_entity.type
_entity.pdbx_description
1 polymer ?
#
loop_
_entity_poly.entity_id
_entity_poly.type
_entity_poly.pdbx_seq_one_letter_code
_entity_poly.pdbx_strand_id
1 'polypeptide(L)'
;MVTTAIFPSRYVQGKGALTTHLPQELAALGHKALILQDPVVHNTYRDTVATALHGVIEFDIEVFSSECCDEEIARISARAQEIGADV
;
A
#
# COMPACT_ATOMS: atom_id res chain seq x y z
N MET A 1 -12.35 1.73 17.10
CA MET A 1 -12.70 0.42 16.53
C MET A 1 -12.27 0.37 15.06
N VAL A 2 -11.69 -0.74 14.68
CA VAL A 2 -11.29 -0.95 13.29
C VAL A 2 -12.42 -1.65 12.54
N THR A 3 -12.75 -1.14 11.36
CA THR A 3 -13.74 -1.75 10.47
C THR A 3 -13.01 -2.41 9.31
N THR A 4 -13.37 -3.65 9.01
CA THR A 4 -12.79 -4.41 7.92
C THR A 4 -13.88 -4.90 6.98
N ALA A 5 -13.64 -4.77 5.68
CA ALA A 5 -14.53 -5.28 4.64
C ALA A 5 -13.68 -5.84 3.50
N ILE A 6 -14.21 -6.80 2.77
CA ILE A 6 -13.55 -7.35 1.58
C ILE A 6 -14.04 -6.55 0.37
N PHE A 7 -13.15 -5.66 -0.16
CA PHE A 7 -13.54 -4.78 -1.27
C PHE A 7 -12.32 -3.97 -1.77
N PRO A 8 -11.93 -4.07 -3.04
CA PRO A 8 -12.14 -5.16 -3.98
C PRO A 8 -11.52 -6.46 -3.52
N SER A 9 -10.51 -6.38 -2.67
CA SER A 9 -9.93 -7.50 -1.98
C SER A 9 -10.25 -7.36 -0.49
N ARG A 10 -9.50 -6.51 0.23
CA ARG A 10 -9.76 -6.29 1.64
C ARG A 10 -9.64 -4.81 1.98
N TYR A 11 -10.62 -4.30 2.70
CA TYR A 11 -10.64 -2.92 3.16
C TYR A 11 -10.56 -2.90 4.69
N VAL A 12 -9.59 -2.15 5.22
CA VAL A 12 -9.41 -1.99 6.66
C VAL A 12 -9.41 -0.51 7.00
N GLN A 13 -10.26 -0.12 7.92
CA GLN A 13 -10.40 1.27 8.34
C GLN A 13 -10.48 1.35 9.85
N GLY A 14 -9.83 2.37 10.42
CA GLY A 14 -9.93 2.63 11.84
C GLY A 14 -8.61 3.05 12.45
N LYS A 15 -8.64 3.35 13.74
CA LYS A 15 -7.45 3.74 14.48
C LYS A 15 -6.46 2.58 14.54
N GLY A 16 -5.21 2.85 14.18
CA GLY A 16 -4.17 1.82 14.15
C GLY A 16 -4.14 0.99 12.90
N ALA A 17 -4.96 1.32 11.86
CA ALA A 17 -4.97 0.55 10.62
C ALA A 17 -3.61 0.56 9.95
N LEU A 18 -2.92 1.71 9.85
CA LEU A 18 -1.62 1.79 9.23
C LEU A 18 -0.49 1.18 10.07
N THR A 19 -0.53 1.35 11.37
CA THR A 19 0.59 0.94 12.23
C THR A 19 0.49 -0.51 12.69
N THR A 20 -0.71 -1.02 12.89
CA THR A 20 -0.93 -2.35 13.45
C THR A 20 -1.45 -3.34 12.41
N HIS A 21 -2.45 -2.95 11.63
CA HIS A 21 -3.12 -3.87 10.72
C HIS A 21 -2.44 -3.99 9.35
N LEU A 22 -1.86 -2.91 8.82
CA LEU A 22 -1.21 -2.95 7.51
C LEU A 22 -0.08 -3.98 7.46
N PRO A 23 0.87 -4.01 8.42
CA PRO A 23 1.93 -5.02 8.38
C PRO A 23 1.38 -6.45 8.41
N GLN A 24 0.37 -6.71 9.22
CA GLN A 24 -0.23 -8.04 9.33
C GLN A 24 -0.91 -8.46 8.03
N GLU A 25 -1.67 -7.56 7.42
CA GLU A 25 -2.38 -7.85 6.17
C GLU A 25 -1.41 -8.11 5.03
N LEU A 26 -0.36 -7.30 4.90
CA LEU A 26 0.61 -7.49 3.82
C LEU A 26 1.44 -8.75 4.00
N ALA A 27 1.86 -9.06 5.21
CA ALA A 27 2.63 -10.28 5.49
C ALA A 27 1.82 -11.54 5.18
N ALA A 28 0.50 -11.48 5.32
CA ALA A 28 -0.39 -12.60 4.98
C ALA A 28 -0.61 -12.74 3.47
N LEU A 29 -0.46 -11.66 2.70
CA LEU A 29 -0.78 -11.63 1.28
C LEU A 29 0.42 -11.88 0.37
N GLY A 30 1.63 -11.50 0.78
CA GLY A 30 2.77 -11.62 -0.10
C GLY A 30 4.10 -11.32 0.56
N HIS A 31 5.15 -11.24 -0.25
CA HIS A 31 6.52 -11.05 0.20
C HIS A 31 7.10 -9.70 -0.21
N LYS A 32 6.59 -9.11 -1.28
CA LYS A 32 7.02 -7.79 -1.74
C LYS A 32 5.82 -6.96 -2.15
N ALA A 33 5.68 -5.79 -1.53
CA ALA A 33 4.53 -4.92 -1.70
C ALA A 33 4.88 -3.69 -2.53
N LEU A 34 3.94 -3.26 -3.35
CA LEU A 34 3.94 -1.91 -3.91
C LEU A 34 2.83 -1.13 -3.21
N ILE A 35 3.21 -0.08 -2.50
CA ILE A 35 2.31 0.75 -1.73
C ILE A 35 1.95 1.97 -2.55
N LEU A 36 0.67 2.13 -2.87
CA LEU A 36 0.19 3.29 -3.62
C LEU A 36 -0.35 4.34 -2.66
N GLN A 37 0.12 5.56 -2.82
CA GLN A 37 -0.31 6.70 -2.02
C GLN A 37 -0.60 7.88 -2.93
N ASP A 38 -1.68 8.61 -2.66
CA ASP A 38 -1.87 9.89 -3.32
C ASP A 38 -0.87 10.92 -2.77
N PRO A 39 -0.69 12.07 -3.43
CA PRO A 39 0.32 13.04 -3.00
C PRO A 39 0.14 13.54 -1.57
N VAL A 40 -1.08 13.74 -1.11
CA VAL A 40 -1.35 14.22 0.24
C VAL A 40 -1.02 13.14 1.28
N VAL A 41 -1.48 11.93 1.05
CA VAL A 41 -1.19 10.80 1.92
C VAL A 41 0.31 10.51 1.95
N HIS A 42 0.98 10.57 0.80
CA HIS A 42 2.41 10.36 0.71
C HIS A 42 3.18 11.36 1.57
N ASN A 43 2.86 12.65 1.46
CA ASN A 43 3.53 13.69 2.24
C ASN A 43 3.28 13.54 3.73
N THR A 44 2.10 13.09 4.13
CA THR A 44 1.70 13.01 5.54
C THR A 44 2.15 11.70 6.20
N TYR A 45 2.03 10.57 5.49
CA TYR A 45 2.15 9.24 6.10
C TYR A 45 3.28 8.38 5.54
N ARG A 46 4.11 8.89 4.64
CA ARG A 46 5.22 8.14 4.06
C ARG A 46 6.09 7.49 5.14
N ASP A 47 6.52 8.26 6.11
CA ASP A 47 7.41 7.77 7.16
C ASP A 47 6.69 6.81 8.11
N THR A 48 5.40 7.04 8.37
CA THR A 48 4.59 6.15 9.20
C THR A 48 4.49 4.77 8.56
N VAL A 49 4.21 4.71 7.27
CA VAL A 49 4.11 3.44 6.53
C VAL A 49 5.48 2.76 6.46
N ALA A 50 6.52 3.49 6.13
CA ALA A 50 7.88 2.95 6.04
C ALA A 50 8.32 2.35 7.37
N THR A 51 8.08 3.05 8.47
CA THR A 51 8.42 2.56 9.81
C THR A 51 7.63 1.32 10.18
N ALA A 52 6.33 1.30 9.87
CA ALA A 52 5.47 0.15 10.18
C ALA A 52 5.88 -1.11 9.42
N LEU A 53 6.35 -0.97 8.19
CA LEU A 53 6.69 -2.11 7.34
C LEU A 53 8.15 -2.54 7.43
N HIS A 54 9.01 -1.73 8.04
CA HIS A 54 10.43 -2.03 8.15
C HIS A 54 10.65 -3.37 8.88
N GLY A 55 11.34 -4.30 8.22
CA GLY A 55 11.61 -5.62 8.77
C GLY A 55 10.44 -6.60 8.73
N VAL A 56 9.27 -6.18 8.22
CA VAL A 56 8.08 -7.04 8.11
C VAL A 56 7.96 -7.60 6.70
N ILE A 57 8.08 -6.73 5.69
CA ILE A 57 7.95 -7.10 4.29
C ILE A 57 8.82 -6.18 3.45
N GLU A 58 9.33 -6.67 2.34
CA GLU A 58 9.97 -5.80 1.34
C GLU A 58 8.90 -4.96 0.66
N PHE A 59 9.17 -3.67 0.46
CA PHE A 59 8.20 -2.77 -0.13
C PHE A 59 8.84 -1.61 -0.86
N ASP A 60 8.05 -1.03 -1.78
CA ASP A 60 8.32 0.25 -2.40
C ASP A 60 7.07 1.10 -2.30
N ILE A 61 7.24 2.41 -2.25
CA ILE A 61 6.13 3.35 -2.19
C ILE A 61 6.09 4.13 -3.50
N GLU A 62 4.91 4.16 -4.12
CA GLU A 62 4.69 4.87 -5.37
C GLU A 62 3.58 5.89 -5.18
N VAL A 63 3.82 7.12 -5.66
CA VAL A 63 2.81 8.17 -5.65
C VAL A 63 2.03 8.11 -6.96
N PHE A 64 0.71 8.06 -6.89
CA PHE A 64 -0.11 8.10 -8.08
C PHE A 64 -0.79 9.47 -8.21
N SER A 65 -1.13 9.85 -9.44
CA SER A 65 -1.87 11.07 -9.68
C SER A 65 -3.28 10.96 -9.09
N SER A 66 -3.94 12.09 -8.90
CA SER A 66 -5.28 12.11 -8.32
C SER A 66 -6.36 11.48 -9.21
N GLU A 67 -6.01 11.07 -10.42
CA GLU A 67 -6.93 10.44 -11.37
C GLU A 67 -6.53 9.00 -11.67
N CYS A 68 -7.51 8.12 -11.57
CA CYS A 68 -7.34 6.72 -11.92
C CYS A 68 -7.68 6.55 -13.41
N CYS A 69 -6.71 6.79 -14.28
CA CYS A 69 -6.87 6.67 -15.74
C CYS A 69 -6.03 5.50 -16.27
N ASP A 70 -6.28 5.09 -17.51
CA ASP A 70 -5.61 3.94 -18.11
C ASP A 70 -4.08 4.12 -18.16
N GLU A 71 -3.60 5.33 -18.41
CA GLU A 71 -2.17 5.65 -18.45
C GLU A 71 -1.52 5.46 -17.09
N GLU A 72 -2.18 5.92 -16.03
CA GLU A 72 -1.68 5.78 -14.67
C GLU A 72 -1.71 4.32 -14.21
N ILE A 73 -2.77 3.59 -14.54
CA ILE A 73 -2.86 2.17 -14.24
C ILE A 73 -1.74 1.40 -14.94
N ALA A 74 -1.47 1.70 -16.20
CA ALA A 74 -0.39 1.07 -16.95
C ALA A 74 0.98 1.38 -16.34
N ARG A 75 1.21 2.62 -15.92
CA ARG A 75 2.46 3.04 -15.29
C ARG A 75 2.69 2.28 -13.98
N ILE A 76 1.68 2.20 -13.13
CA ILE A 76 1.77 1.52 -11.84
C ILE A 76 1.93 0.01 -12.02
N SER A 77 1.21 -0.58 -12.97
CA SER A 77 1.35 -2.00 -13.28
C SER A 77 2.76 -2.34 -13.75
N ALA A 78 3.35 -1.50 -14.60
CA ALA A 78 4.73 -1.68 -15.05
C ALA A 78 5.71 -1.56 -13.88
N ARG A 79 5.47 -0.62 -12.96
CA ARG A 79 6.31 -0.45 -11.77
C ARG A 79 6.23 -1.67 -10.86
N ALA A 80 5.04 -2.23 -10.67
CA ALA A 80 4.88 -3.44 -9.88
C ALA A 80 5.64 -4.62 -10.46
N GLN A 81 5.61 -4.78 -11.79
CA GLN A 81 6.37 -5.83 -12.46
C GLN A 81 7.88 -5.59 -12.34
N GLU A 82 8.32 -4.35 -12.49
CA GLU A 82 9.73 -3.98 -12.41
C GLU A 82 10.35 -4.35 -11.07
N ILE A 83 9.64 -4.10 -9.98
CA ILE A 83 10.15 -4.41 -8.64
C ILE A 83 9.83 -5.85 -8.20
N GLY A 84 9.04 -6.59 -8.96
CA GLY A 84 8.65 -7.95 -8.58
C GLY A 84 7.64 -8.00 -7.45
N ALA A 85 6.75 -7.02 -7.34
CA ALA A 85 5.74 -6.98 -6.30
C ALA A 85 4.71 -8.10 -6.49
N ASP A 86 4.32 -8.73 -5.39
CA ASP A 86 3.28 -9.77 -5.37
C ASP A 86 2.03 -9.32 -4.60
N VAL A 87 2.06 -8.11 -4.05
CA VAL A 87 0.91 -7.51 -3.38
C VAL A 87 1.00 -5.99 -3.44
#